data_85bebaef67b3dbe0eb5de3bff692d9a4
#
_entry.id   85bebaef67b3dbe0eb5de3bff692d9a4
#
_cell.length_a   1.000
_cell.length_b   1.000
_cell.length_c   1.000
_cell.angle_alpha   90.00
_cell.angle_beta   90.00
_cell.angle_gamma   90.00
#
_symmetry.space_group_name_H-M   'P 1'
#
loop_
_entity.id
_entity.type
_entity.pdbx_description
1 polymer ?
#
loop_
_entity_poly.entity_id
_entity_poly.type
_entity_poly.pdbx_seq_one_letter_code
_entity_poly.pdbx_strand_id
1 'polypeptide(L)'
;MSGTSNYSPYEPNAKGLTEILIDFKDTLAGRTVYSVAGFEAVAFENVTQGQPLYSRSSDGKLGLARAGGTEDQARVAGFAQTSKSAGETVRCLVFGTLATSGLDAGELYFLSTGYGGITATPPTGSGEYMTRVGEAISGASLHVSLEPPVKVG
;
A
#
# COMPACT_ATOMS: atom_id res chain seq x y z
N MET A 1 -7.92 34.06 -29.42
CA MET A 1 -8.04 33.64 -29.06
C MET A 1 -7.90 33.07 -28.85
N SER A 2 -7.91 33.41 -28.84
CA SER A 2 -8.05 32.85 -28.38
C SER A 2 -7.99 32.18 -27.90
N GLY A 3 -7.96 32.41 -28.08
CA GLY A 3 -8.14 31.95 -27.47
C GLY A 3 -7.71 31.32 -27.09
N THR A 4 -7.58 31.55 -26.99
CA THR A 4 -7.35 31.02 -26.45
C THR A 4 -7.19 30.24 -26.04
N SER A 5 -7.15 30.44 -26.31
CA SER A 5 -7.13 29.75 -25.74
C SER A 5 -7.09 29.04 -25.18
N ASN A 6 -7.19 29.31 -25.47
CA ASN A 6 -7.21 28.65 -24.85
C ASN A 6 -6.94 27.91 -24.50
N TYR A 7 -6.66 28.16 -24.52
CA TYR A 7 -6.33 27.47 -24.03
C TYR A 7 -5.75 27.05 -23.75
N SER A 8 -5.74 27.50 -23.70
CA SER A 8 -5.22 27.10 -23.19
C SER A 8 -4.78 26.48 -22.86
N PRO A 9 -4.87 26.69 -23.42
CA PRO A 9 -4.50 25.77 -22.97
C PRO A 9 -3.75 25.35 -22.01
N TYR A 10 -3.49 25.58 -21.48
CA TYR A 10 -2.99 25.18 -20.52
C TYR A 10 -3.15 25.80 -19.48
N GLU A 11 -3.83 26.45 -19.32
CA GLU A 11 -4.11 26.90 -18.48
C GLU A 11 -4.36 26.53 -17.56
N PRO A 12 -4.14 26.60 -17.36
CA PRO A 12 -3.94 26.14 -16.61
C PRO A 12 -3.95 25.32 -16.02
N ASN A 13 -3.71 25.37 -15.95
CA ASN A 13 -3.85 24.50 -15.63
C ASN A 13 -3.32 24.01 -14.52
N ALA A 14 -3.33 24.47 -13.59
CA ALA A 14 -2.92 24.05 -12.31
C ALA A 14 -3.50 22.74 -11.90
N LYS A 15 -4.69 22.52 -12.23
CA LYS A 15 -5.29 21.21 -12.00
C LYS A 15 -4.91 20.20 -13.08
N GLY A 16 -4.18 20.65 -14.08
CA GLY A 16 -3.87 19.80 -15.21
C GLY A 16 -3.13 18.54 -14.85
N LEU A 17 -2.17 18.63 -13.95
CA LEU A 17 -1.39 17.45 -13.57
C LEU A 17 -2.25 16.40 -12.89
N THR A 18 -3.10 16.81 -11.97
CA THR A 18 -3.99 15.88 -11.28
C THR A 18 -4.96 15.23 -12.25
N GLU A 19 -5.49 16.00 -13.20
CA GLU A 19 -6.41 15.46 -14.19
C GLU A 19 -5.73 14.48 -15.13
N ILE A 20 -4.48 14.72 -15.47
CA ILE A 20 -3.72 13.79 -16.29
C ILE A 20 -3.55 12.45 -15.55
N LEU A 21 -3.27 12.48 -14.26
CA LEU A 21 -3.13 11.26 -13.48
C LEU A 21 -4.45 10.49 -13.39
N ILE A 22 -5.57 11.19 -13.28
CA ILE A 22 -6.88 10.54 -13.26
C ILE A 22 -7.18 9.90 -14.60
N ASP A 23 -6.89 10.57 -15.68
CA ASP A 23 -7.09 10.02 -17.01
C ASP A 23 -6.22 8.78 -17.23
N PHE A 24 -4.99 8.84 -16.76
CA PHE A 24 -4.09 7.70 -16.86
C PHE A 24 -4.62 6.49 -16.11
N LYS A 25 -5.24 6.72 -14.96
CA LYS A 25 -5.87 5.67 -14.19
C LYS A 25 -6.89 4.91 -15.03
N ASP A 26 -7.67 5.60 -15.82
CA ASP A 26 -8.73 4.98 -16.62
C ASP A 26 -8.19 4.05 -17.69
N THR A 27 -6.93 4.17 -18.05
CA THR A 27 -6.32 3.30 -19.06
C THR A 27 -5.77 2.01 -18.48
N LEU A 28 -5.71 1.89 -17.15
CA LEU A 28 -5.21 0.69 -16.49
C LEU A 28 -6.31 -0.34 -16.42
N ALA A 29 -6.17 -1.39 -17.20
CA ALA A 29 -7.20 -2.38 -17.44
C ALA A 29 -7.79 -2.94 -16.15
N GLY A 30 -9.09 -2.71 -15.95
CA GLY A 30 -9.85 -3.33 -14.88
C GLY A 30 -9.42 -2.98 -13.47
N ARG A 31 -8.55 -2.00 -13.29
CA ARG A 31 -8.01 -1.68 -11.97
C ARG A 31 -8.18 -0.20 -11.67
N THR A 32 -8.72 0.10 -10.49
CA THR A 32 -8.84 1.48 -10.01
C THR A 32 -7.57 1.87 -9.25
N VAL A 33 -6.90 2.91 -9.71
CA VAL A 33 -5.67 3.38 -9.11
C VAL A 33 -5.87 4.81 -8.61
N TYR A 34 -5.47 5.09 -7.37
CA TYR A 34 -5.57 6.43 -6.78
C TYR A 34 -4.27 7.16 -7.01
N SER A 35 -4.21 8.00 -8.04
CA SER A 35 -3.00 8.67 -8.43
C SER A 35 -1.93 7.60 -8.67
N VAL A 36 -0.71 7.81 -8.19
CA VAL A 36 0.37 6.83 -8.31
C VAL A 36 0.66 6.14 -6.99
N ALA A 37 -0.15 6.41 -5.95
CA ALA A 37 0.17 5.98 -4.60
C ALA A 37 -0.52 4.69 -4.17
N GLY A 38 -1.58 4.28 -4.85
CA GLY A 38 -2.32 3.13 -4.37
C GLY A 38 -3.33 2.59 -5.37
N PHE A 39 -4.16 1.65 -4.88
CA PHE A 39 -5.15 0.97 -5.69
C PHE A 39 -6.30 0.50 -4.78
N GLU A 40 -7.35 -0.04 -5.39
CA GLU A 40 -8.47 -0.64 -4.67
C GLU A 40 -8.62 -2.10 -5.06
N ALA A 41 -9.02 -2.93 -4.09
CA ALA A 41 -9.38 -4.32 -4.35
C ALA A 41 -10.30 -4.80 -3.23
N VAL A 42 -10.96 -5.92 -3.47
CA VAL A 42 -11.90 -6.48 -2.49
C VAL A 42 -11.13 -7.19 -1.38
N ALA A 43 -11.55 -6.98 -0.14
CA ALA A 43 -10.98 -7.67 1.01
C ALA A 43 -11.64 -9.04 1.14
N PHE A 44 -10.86 -10.11 1.34
CA PHE A 44 -11.46 -11.41 1.58
C PHE A 44 -11.66 -11.68 3.07
N GLU A 45 -11.18 -10.80 3.92
CA GLU A 45 -11.39 -10.86 5.37
C GLU A 45 -11.43 -9.44 5.91
N ASN A 46 -11.82 -9.28 7.17
CA ASN A 46 -11.88 -7.94 7.78
C ASN A 46 -10.49 -7.34 7.85
N VAL A 47 -10.37 -6.07 7.47
CA VAL A 47 -9.12 -5.33 7.55
C VAL A 47 -9.32 -4.05 8.33
N THR A 48 -8.27 -3.63 9.01
CA THR A 48 -8.27 -2.39 9.80
C THR A 48 -7.28 -1.41 9.18
N GLN A 49 -7.61 -0.13 9.22
CA GLN A 49 -6.75 0.93 8.73
C GLN A 49 -5.34 0.76 9.33
N GLY A 50 -4.33 0.85 8.47
CA GLY A 50 -2.93 0.75 8.87
C GLY A 50 -2.34 -0.66 8.81
N GLN A 51 -3.13 -1.67 8.49
CA GLN A 51 -2.60 -3.04 8.40
C GLN A 51 -1.97 -3.31 7.03
N PRO A 52 -0.83 -4.04 7.00
CA PRO A 52 -0.25 -4.49 5.74
C PRO A 52 -1.08 -5.63 5.14
N LEU A 53 -1.29 -5.55 3.84
CA LEU A 53 -2.14 -6.50 3.12
C LEU A 53 -1.36 -7.17 2.00
N TYR A 54 -1.71 -8.42 1.70
CA TYR A 54 -1.19 -9.12 0.54
C TYR A 54 -2.31 -9.37 -0.45
N SER A 55 -1.96 -9.55 -1.71
CA SER A 55 -2.93 -9.88 -2.74
C SER A 55 -2.91 -11.39 -2.95
N ARG A 56 -4.04 -12.03 -2.72
CA ARG A 56 -4.15 -13.47 -2.81
C ARG A 56 -4.00 -13.90 -4.28
N SER A 57 -3.06 -14.82 -4.53
CA SER A 57 -2.73 -15.20 -5.91
C SER A 57 -3.88 -15.88 -6.65
N SER A 58 -4.81 -16.49 -5.90
CA SER A 58 -5.90 -17.24 -6.53
C SER A 58 -6.99 -16.33 -7.12
N ASP A 59 -7.21 -15.14 -6.53
CA ASP A 59 -8.32 -14.28 -6.97
C ASP A 59 -8.05 -12.78 -6.84
N GLY A 60 -6.87 -12.40 -6.38
CA GLY A 60 -6.50 -10.98 -6.25
C GLY A 60 -7.14 -10.25 -5.10
N LYS A 61 -7.90 -10.93 -4.25
CA LYS A 61 -8.48 -10.28 -3.08
C LYS A 61 -7.40 -10.05 -2.03
N LEU A 62 -7.63 -9.04 -1.19
CA LEU A 62 -6.65 -8.61 -0.20
C LEU A 62 -6.91 -9.26 1.15
N GLY A 63 -5.84 -9.70 1.78
CA GLY A 63 -5.89 -10.25 3.12
C GLY A 63 -4.75 -9.73 3.96
N LEU A 64 -4.75 -10.08 5.24
CA LEU A 64 -3.74 -9.64 6.19
C LEU A 64 -2.41 -10.33 5.90
N ALA A 65 -1.38 -9.55 5.63
CA ALA A 65 -0.05 -10.06 5.35
C ALA A 65 0.62 -10.55 6.64
N ARG A 66 1.50 -11.52 6.52
CA ARG A 66 2.32 -11.98 7.65
C ARG A 66 3.61 -12.64 7.17
N ALA A 67 4.65 -12.48 7.96
CA ALA A 67 5.96 -13.04 7.63
C ALA A 67 6.09 -14.51 8.00
N GLY A 68 5.24 -15.00 8.89
CA GLY A 68 5.30 -16.39 9.36
C GLY A 68 4.47 -17.36 8.52
N GLY A 69 3.95 -16.92 7.39
CA GLY A 69 3.11 -17.76 6.54
C GLY A 69 3.81 -18.18 5.26
N THR A 70 3.07 -18.16 4.16
CA THR A 70 3.61 -18.48 2.85
C THR A 70 4.31 -17.26 2.25
N GLU A 71 5.05 -17.48 1.18
CA GLU A 71 5.68 -16.37 0.45
C GLU A 71 4.63 -15.40 -0.07
N ASP A 72 3.49 -15.92 -0.52
CA ASP A 72 2.38 -15.10 -1.00
C ASP A 72 1.90 -14.15 0.11
N GLN A 73 1.73 -14.68 1.32
CA GLN A 73 1.29 -13.87 2.47
C GLN A 73 2.36 -12.88 2.94
N ALA A 74 3.61 -13.16 2.67
CA ALA A 74 4.71 -12.28 3.06
C ALA A 74 4.98 -11.17 2.06
N ARG A 75 4.36 -11.24 0.89
CA ARG A 75 4.53 -10.22 -0.17
C ARG A 75 3.49 -9.13 0.03
N VAL A 76 3.90 -8.05 0.66
CA VAL A 76 2.99 -6.94 0.97
C VAL A 76 2.63 -6.20 -0.31
N ALA A 77 1.33 -6.12 -0.60
CA ALA A 77 0.82 -5.37 -1.75
C ALA A 77 0.62 -3.90 -1.40
N GLY A 78 0.35 -3.60 -0.14
CA GLY A 78 0.15 -2.25 0.34
C GLY A 78 -0.45 -2.26 1.74
N PHE A 79 -0.81 -1.08 2.22
CA PHE A 79 -1.40 -0.89 3.55
C PHE A 79 -2.84 -0.42 3.41
N ALA A 80 -3.72 -0.95 4.26
CA ALA A 80 -5.12 -0.51 4.28
C ALA A 80 -5.21 0.95 4.69
N GLN A 81 -5.84 1.77 3.88
CA GLN A 81 -6.08 3.18 4.20
C GLN A 81 -7.41 3.37 4.93
N THR A 82 -8.27 2.36 4.90
CA THR A 82 -9.57 2.39 5.58
C THR A 82 -9.86 1.03 6.16
N SER A 83 -10.68 0.99 7.22
CA SER A 83 -11.14 -0.27 7.78
C SER A 83 -12.34 -0.76 6.99
N LYS A 84 -12.34 -2.03 6.60
CA LYS A 84 -13.40 -2.62 5.78
C LYS A 84 -13.67 -4.05 6.23
N SER A 85 -14.90 -4.48 6.02
CA SER A 85 -15.30 -5.86 6.28
C SER A 85 -15.02 -6.73 5.07
N ALA A 86 -14.98 -8.03 5.29
CA ALA A 86 -14.83 -9.00 4.20
C ALA A 86 -15.88 -8.74 3.12
N GLY A 87 -15.45 -8.76 1.88
CA GLY A 87 -16.32 -8.53 0.73
C GLY A 87 -16.41 -7.07 0.29
N GLU A 88 -15.93 -6.14 1.11
CA GLU A 88 -15.93 -4.73 0.74
C GLU A 88 -14.65 -4.36 0.01
N THR A 89 -14.71 -3.24 -0.72
CA THR A 89 -13.56 -2.72 -1.44
C THR A 89 -12.71 -1.89 -0.48
N VAL A 90 -11.44 -2.22 -0.39
CA VAL A 90 -10.50 -1.50 0.47
C VAL A 90 -9.52 -0.71 -0.39
N ARG A 91 -9.23 0.51 0.07
CA ARG A 91 -8.22 1.38 -0.53
C ARG A 91 -6.86 1.03 0.07
N CYS A 92 -5.88 0.80 -0.79
CA CYS A 92 -4.58 0.29 -0.40
C CYS A 92 -3.49 1.29 -0.79
N LEU A 93 -2.65 1.67 0.17
CA LEU A 93 -1.52 2.56 -0.06
C LEU A 93 -0.29 1.72 -0.39
N VAL A 94 0.35 1.99 -1.54
CA VAL A 94 1.53 1.27 -1.99
C VAL A 94 2.81 2.07 -1.73
N PHE A 95 2.71 3.38 -1.75
CA PHE A 95 3.86 4.27 -1.62
C PHE A 95 3.41 5.60 -1.04
N GLY A 96 4.20 6.16 -0.15
CA GLY A 96 3.90 7.45 0.46
C GLY A 96 3.80 7.36 1.97
N THR A 97 3.08 8.29 2.58
CA THR A 97 2.98 8.39 4.02
C THR A 97 1.73 7.73 4.54
N LEU A 98 1.91 6.76 5.42
CA LEU A 98 0.81 6.07 6.09
C LEU A 98 0.64 6.65 7.49
N ALA A 99 -0.58 7.05 7.83
CA ALA A 99 -0.91 7.43 9.21
C ALA A 99 -1.11 6.17 10.05
N THR A 100 -0.41 6.10 11.15
CA THR A 100 -0.48 4.95 12.06
C THR A 100 -0.09 5.41 13.47
N SER A 101 0.41 4.51 14.32
CA SER A 101 0.83 4.89 15.67
C SER A 101 1.79 3.84 16.22
N GLY A 102 2.44 4.18 17.33
CA GLY A 102 3.31 3.24 18.03
C GLY A 102 4.64 2.99 17.36
N LEU A 103 5.09 3.91 16.51
CA LEU A 103 6.36 3.78 15.81
C LEU A 103 7.45 4.59 16.52
N ASP A 104 8.70 4.23 16.23
CA ASP A 104 9.87 4.98 16.68
C ASP A 104 10.48 5.67 15.46
N ALA A 105 10.56 7.00 15.53
CA ALA A 105 11.06 7.79 14.41
C ALA A 105 12.46 7.35 13.99
N GLY A 106 12.66 7.19 12.70
CA GLY A 106 13.95 6.79 12.12
C GLY A 106 14.18 5.30 12.06
N GLU A 107 13.30 4.48 12.65
CA GLU A 107 13.45 3.03 12.62
C GLU A 107 12.88 2.44 11.33
N LEU A 108 13.55 1.40 10.86
CA LEU A 108 13.03 0.60 9.75
C LEU A 108 12.00 -0.39 10.27
N TYR A 109 10.96 -0.61 9.48
CA TYR A 109 9.89 -1.53 9.86
C TYR A 109 9.75 -2.65 8.85
N PHE A 110 9.42 -3.82 9.38
CA PHE A 110 9.29 -5.07 8.65
C PHE A 110 7.93 -5.68 8.94
N LEU A 111 7.49 -6.55 8.04
CA LEU A 111 6.26 -7.31 8.27
C LEU A 111 6.47 -8.23 9.46
N SER A 112 5.50 -8.25 10.38
CA SER A 112 5.58 -9.12 11.55
C SER A 112 5.19 -10.56 11.19
N THR A 113 5.51 -11.51 12.06
CA THR A 113 5.16 -12.91 11.85
C THR A 113 3.68 -13.18 12.05
N GLY A 114 3.00 -12.33 12.81
CA GLY A 114 1.55 -12.41 13.00
C GLY A 114 0.79 -11.69 11.91
N TYR A 115 -0.50 -11.92 11.83
CA TYR A 115 -1.35 -11.34 10.79
C TYR A 115 -1.48 -9.83 10.96
N GLY A 116 -1.22 -9.10 9.88
CA GLY A 116 -1.56 -7.68 9.81
C GLY A 116 -0.75 -6.75 10.69
N GLY A 117 0.47 -7.13 11.05
CA GLY A 117 1.30 -6.30 11.90
C GLY A 117 2.64 -5.93 11.28
N ILE A 118 3.31 -4.93 11.86
CA ILE A 118 4.67 -4.57 11.48
C ILE A 118 5.52 -4.51 12.74
N THR A 119 6.84 -4.62 12.57
CA THR A 119 7.78 -4.68 13.69
C THR A 119 9.10 -4.04 13.28
N ALA A 120 9.78 -3.42 14.27
CA ALA A 120 11.12 -2.89 14.06
C ALA A 120 12.18 -3.99 14.10
N THR A 121 11.84 -5.16 14.64
CA THR A 121 12.75 -6.30 14.72
C THR A 121 12.41 -7.28 13.60
N PRO A 122 13.30 -7.45 12.59
CA PRO A 122 12.99 -8.36 11.49
C PRO A 122 12.89 -9.79 11.97
N PRO A 123 12.01 -10.60 11.36
CA PRO A 123 11.89 -12.02 11.70
C PRO A 123 13.21 -12.74 11.45
N THR A 124 13.53 -13.70 12.33
CA THR A 124 14.78 -14.46 12.25
C THR A 124 14.55 -15.96 12.24
N GLY A 125 13.30 -16.42 12.33
CA GLY A 125 13.00 -17.85 12.37
C GLY A 125 13.15 -18.51 11.01
N SER A 126 13.68 -19.71 11.02
CA SER A 126 13.82 -20.50 9.80
C SER A 126 12.46 -20.68 9.14
N GLY A 127 12.39 -20.41 7.85
CA GLY A 127 11.14 -20.53 7.10
C GLY A 127 10.26 -19.29 7.15
N GLU A 128 10.59 -18.31 7.97
CA GLU A 128 9.90 -17.01 7.95
C GLU A 128 10.45 -16.14 6.84
N TYR A 129 9.80 -15.02 6.62
CA TYR A 129 10.22 -14.08 5.58
C TYR A 129 10.54 -12.73 6.18
N MET A 130 11.52 -12.06 5.61
CA MET A 130 11.84 -10.69 5.95
C MET A 130 11.34 -9.81 4.82
N THR A 131 10.32 -9.00 5.11
CA THR A 131 9.74 -8.08 4.14
C THR A 131 9.80 -6.69 4.72
N ARG A 132 10.70 -5.88 4.19
CA ARG A 132 10.81 -4.49 4.62
C ARG A 132 9.65 -3.70 4.05
N VAL A 133 8.99 -2.91 4.90
CA VAL A 133 7.79 -2.18 4.49
C VAL A 133 7.96 -0.67 4.54
N GLY A 134 8.94 -0.16 5.27
CA GLY A 134 9.16 1.28 5.29
C GLY A 134 10.00 1.75 6.46
N GLU A 135 10.01 3.05 6.63
CA GLU A 135 10.77 3.71 7.69
C GLU A 135 9.85 4.72 8.40
N ALA A 136 9.91 4.76 9.72
CA ALA A 136 9.08 5.68 10.47
C ALA A 136 9.62 7.10 10.36
N ILE A 137 8.75 8.03 9.95
CA ILE A 137 9.06 9.46 9.92
C ILE A 137 8.87 10.03 11.32
N SER A 138 7.88 9.51 12.03
CA SER A 138 7.54 9.93 13.39
C SER A 138 6.84 8.77 14.08
N GLY A 139 6.45 8.96 15.34
CA GLY A 139 5.68 7.95 16.05
C GLY A 139 4.33 7.65 15.43
N ALA A 140 3.85 8.50 14.53
CA ALA A 140 2.52 8.38 13.94
C ALA A 140 2.51 8.30 12.42
N SER A 141 3.70 8.23 11.78
CA SER A 141 3.78 8.24 10.32
C SER A 141 4.85 7.28 9.82
N LEU A 142 4.47 6.43 8.89
CA LEU A 142 5.39 5.51 8.23
C LEU A 142 5.54 5.93 6.76
N HIS A 143 6.79 6.09 6.32
CA HIS A 143 7.06 6.23 4.89
C HIS A 143 7.07 4.83 4.28
N VAL A 144 6.05 4.53 3.50
CA VAL A 144 5.88 3.19 2.91
C VAL A 144 6.81 3.03 1.73
N SER A 145 7.62 1.98 1.78
CA SER A 145 8.56 1.63 0.71
C SER A 145 8.69 0.12 0.74
N LEU A 146 7.89 -0.55 -0.08
CA LEU A 146 7.76 -2.00 -0.04
C LEU A 146 8.87 -2.70 -0.80
N GLU A 147 9.38 -3.79 -0.22
CA GLU A 147 10.39 -4.63 -0.86
C GLU A 147 9.87 -6.06 -0.94
N PRO A 148 10.41 -6.87 -1.86
CA PRO A 148 9.98 -8.28 -1.96
C PRO A 148 10.41 -9.07 -0.72
N PRO A 149 9.67 -10.13 -0.39
CA PRO A 149 10.04 -10.97 0.76
C PRO A 149 11.32 -11.74 0.50
N VAL A 150 12.13 -11.87 1.56
CA VAL A 150 13.36 -12.66 1.54
C VAL A 150 13.20 -13.77 2.57
N LYS A 151 13.36 -15.02 2.15
CA LYS A 151 13.21 -16.15 3.06
C LYS A 151 14.39 -16.22 4.00
N VAL A 152 14.10 -16.41 5.29
CA VAL A 152 15.09 -16.54 6.34
C VAL A 152 15.49 -17.98 6.50
N GLY A 153 16.76 -18.20 6.63
CA GLY A 153 17.31 -19.47 7.01
C GLY A 153 17.54 -20.48 6.04
#